data_f3803059f1b51ecd78182a0e095b2069
#
_entry.id   f3803059f1b51ecd78182a0e095b2069
#
_cell.length_a   1.000
_cell.length_b   1.000
_cell.length_c   1.000
_cell.angle_alpha   90.00
_cell.angle_beta   90.00
_cell.angle_gamma   90.00
#
_symmetry.space_group_name_H-M   'P 1'
#
loop_
_entity.id
_entity.type
_entity.pdbx_description
1 polymer ?
#
loop_
_entity_poly.entity_id
_entity_poly.type
_entity_poly.pdbx_seq_one_letter_code
_entity_poly.pdbx_strand_id
1 'polypeptide(L)'
;MDIISLNIYSFLMREDIEFIRYCHKTYKNKEKWIDIIKKWNSEVIIPYVNYYYDTKENTYAIYISKEINTYNFFRNTTDTMFKKIDNESEQTKLAEIFKCPVEKISPLALISDKEKSCCVYTDNKTFLRNDMLCFSPCSYISSVILSTSSFFNDFLPKSKHSIKLI
;
A
#
# COMPACT_ATOMS: atom_id res chain seq x y z
N MET A 1 8.55 -15.47 -9.87
CA MET A 1 7.77 -14.26 -9.54
C MET A 1 6.32 -14.67 -9.31
N ASP A 2 5.74 -14.19 -8.24
CA ASP A 2 4.34 -14.52 -7.93
C ASP A 2 3.37 -13.89 -8.94
N ILE A 3 2.22 -14.52 -9.13
CA ILE A 3 1.20 -14.03 -10.09
C ILE A 3 0.77 -12.60 -9.76
N ILE A 4 0.60 -12.28 -8.48
CA ILE A 4 0.21 -10.93 -8.08
C ILE A 4 1.28 -9.89 -8.47
N SER A 5 2.55 -10.20 -8.32
CA SER A 5 3.64 -9.31 -8.73
C SER A 5 3.62 -9.07 -10.24
N LEU A 6 3.42 -10.12 -11.03
CA LEU A 6 3.27 -10.00 -12.48
C LEU A 6 2.09 -9.11 -12.85
N ASN A 7 0.97 -9.30 -12.18
CA ASN A 7 -0.23 -8.49 -12.43
C ASN A 7 -0.01 -7.02 -12.09
N ILE A 8 0.70 -6.74 -11.01
CA ILE A 8 1.04 -5.36 -10.63
C ILE A 8 1.92 -4.70 -11.70
N TYR A 9 3.01 -5.35 -12.12
CA TYR A 9 3.87 -4.79 -13.16
C TYR A 9 3.15 -4.64 -14.49
N SER A 10 2.34 -5.62 -14.87
CA SER A 10 1.53 -5.54 -16.11
C SER A 10 0.54 -4.38 -16.05
N PHE A 11 -0.10 -4.16 -14.90
CA PHE A 11 -1.01 -3.04 -14.70
C PHE A 11 -0.30 -1.69 -14.85
N LEU A 12 0.85 -1.52 -14.16
CA LEU A 12 1.61 -0.29 -14.23
C LEU A 12 2.04 0.04 -15.66
N MET A 13 2.48 -0.96 -16.41
CA MET A 13 2.91 -0.79 -17.79
C MET A 13 1.73 -0.51 -18.72
N ARG A 14 0.66 -1.26 -18.60
CA ARG A 14 -0.54 -1.10 -19.45
C ARG A 14 -1.21 0.25 -19.25
N GLU A 15 -1.24 0.73 -18.01
CA GLU A 15 -1.86 2.02 -17.67
C GLU A 15 -0.89 3.20 -17.82
N ASP A 16 0.30 2.95 -18.35
CA ASP A 16 1.32 3.96 -18.61
C ASP A 16 1.67 4.79 -17.37
N ILE A 17 1.81 4.10 -16.23
CA ILE A 17 2.20 4.70 -14.96
C ILE A 17 3.71 4.66 -14.85
N GLU A 18 4.33 5.81 -14.64
CA GLU A 18 5.78 5.91 -14.50
C GLU A 18 6.25 5.31 -13.18
N PHE A 19 7.21 4.39 -13.25
CA PHE A 19 7.78 3.74 -12.05
C PHE A 19 9.19 3.24 -12.33
N ILE A 20 9.94 2.98 -11.23
CA ILE A 20 11.23 2.31 -11.26
C ILE A 20 11.05 0.94 -10.61
N ARG A 21 11.51 -0.10 -11.29
CA ARG A 21 11.61 -1.44 -10.72
C ARG A 21 13.02 -1.62 -10.17
N TYR A 22 13.13 -1.80 -8.86
CA TYR A 22 14.39 -2.09 -8.21
C TYR A 22 14.45 -3.55 -7.78
N CYS A 23 15.33 -4.33 -8.40
CA CYS A 23 15.55 -5.73 -8.06
C CYS A 23 16.64 -5.84 -7.01
N HIS A 24 16.41 -6.66 -5.98
CA HIS A 24 17.31 -6.79 -4.85
C HIS A 24 17.29 -8.23 -4.29
N LYS A 25 18.17 -8.49 -3.34
CA LYS A 25 18.17 -9.77 -2.62
C LYS A 25 16.93 -9.91 -1.75
N THR A 26 16.55 -11.15 -1.46
CA THR A 26 15.47 -11.42 -0.52
C THR A 26 15.80 -10.87 0.86
N TYR A 27 14.75 -10.57 1.63
CA TYR A 27 14.88 -10.06 3.00
C TYR A 27 13.99 -10.88 3.94
N LYS A 28 14.35 -10.89 5.22
CA LYS A 28 13.64 -11.68 6.25
C LYS A 28 12.48 -10.93 6.87
N ASN A 29 12.56 -9.60 6.95
CA ASN A 29 11.57 -8.77 7.61
C ASN A 29 11.58 -7.35 7.03
N LYS A 30 10.60 -6.55 7.43
CA LYS A 30 10.42 -5.18 6.92
C LYS A 30 11.64 -4.29 7.22
N GLU A 31 12.28 -4.44 8.37
CA GLU A 31 13.47 -3.64 8.73
C GLU A 31 14.61 -3.89 7.75
N LYS A 32 14.84 -5.14 7.38
CA LYS A 32 15.87 -5.50 6.39
C LYS A 32 15.55 -4.97 5.00
N TRP A 33 14.28 -4.98 4.63
CA TRP A 33 13.83 -4.37 3.38
C TRP A 33 14.10 -2.87 3.37
N ILE A 34 13.76 -2.16 4.44
CA ILE A 34 14.03 -0.73 4.59
C ILE A 34 15.53 -0.46 4.44
N ASP A 35 16.39 -1.26 5.07
CA ASP A 35 17.84 -1.13 4.97
C ASP A 35 18.31 -1.26 3.52
N ILE A 36 17.80 -2.23 2.78
CA ILE A 36 18.14 -2.43 1.36
C ILE A 36 17.78 -1.19 0.54
N ILE A 37 16.57 -0.68 0.70
CA ILE A 37 16.10 0.49 -0.05
C ILE A 37 16.91 1.73 0.32
N LYS A 38 17.13 1.98 1.60
CA LYS A 38 17.87 3.17 2.06
C LYS A 38 19.34 3.16 1.67
N LYS A 39 19.96 2.00 1.57
CA LYS A 39 21.31 1.86 1.02
C LYS A 39 21.37 2.20 -0.46
N TRP A 40 20.36 1.80 -1.21
CA TRP A 40 20.28 2.11 -2.63
C TRP A 40 20.00 3.59 -2.87
N ASN A 41 19.01 4.16 -2.16
CA ASN A 41 18.68 5.58 -2.25
C ASN A 41 18.03 6.04 -0.93
N SER A 42 18.80 6.80 -0.14
CA SER A 42 18.37 7.24 1.18
C SER A 42 17.20 8.24 1.16
N GLU A 43 16.93 8.88 0.02
CA GLU A 43 15.85 9.87 -0.11
C GLU A 43 14.51 9.24 -0.46
N VAL A 44 14.48 7.98 -0.86
CA VAL A 44 13.23 7.27 -1.13
C VAL A 44 12.46 7.11 0.18
N ILE A 45 11.17 7.41 0.12
CA ILE A 45 10.27 7.29 1.27
C ILE A 45 9.57 5.95 1.21
N ILE A 46 9.62 5.20 2.30
CA ILE A 46 8.81 3.99 2.47
C ILE A 46 7.63 4.37 3.36
N PRO A 47 6.44 4.56 2.78
CA PRO A 47 5.28 5.00 3.57
C PRO A 47 4.89 3.97 4.63
N TYR A 48 4.36 4.45 5.75
CA TYR A 48 3.69 3.61 6.71
C TYR A 48 2.31 3.26 6.18
N VAL A 49 1.98 1.97 6.15
CA VAL A 49 0.69 1.48 5.67
C VAL A 49 0.04 0.65 6.76
N ASN A 50 -1.14 1.05 7.15
CA ASN A 50 -1.94 0.34 8.15
C ASN A 50 -3.27 -0.07 7.55
N TYR A 51 -3.75 -1.24 7.95
CA TYR A 51 -5.00 -1.83 7.47
C TYR A 51 -5.97 -1.95 8.62
N TYR A 52 -7.21 -1.51 8.40
CA TYR A 52 -8.29 -1.55 9.38
C TYR A 52 -9.54 -2.15 8.74
N TYR A 53 -10.49 -2.58 9.55
CA TYR A 53 -11.74 -3.16 9.04
C TYR A 53 -12.96 -2.65 9.79
N ASP A 54 -14.10 -2.66 9.09
CA ASP A 54 -15.43 -2.39 9.63
C ASP A 54 -16.33 -3.59 9.30
N THR A 55 -16.65 -4.39 10.33
CA THR A 55 -17.48 -5.59 10.15
C THR A 55 -18.93 -5.24 9.81
N LYS A 56 -19.43 -4.10 10.24
CA LYS A 56 -20.80 -3.67 9.99
C LYS A 56 -21.01 -3.34 8.52
N GLU A 57 -20.08 -2.62 7.92
CA GLU A 57 -20.12 -2.22 6.52
C GLU A 57 -19.40 -3.20 5.58
N ASN A 58 -18.74 -4.21 6.15
CA ASN A 58 -17.92 -5.18 5.41
C ASN A 58 -16.88 -4.49 4.51
N THR A 59 -16.23 -3.47 5.05
CA THR A 59 -15.23 -2.67 4.32
C THR A 59 -13.90 -2.65 5.05
N TYR A 60 -12.85 -2.31 4.29
CA TYR A 60 -11.49 -2.17 4.81
C TYR A 60 -10.99 -0.76 4.55
N ALA A 61 -10.13 -0.28 5.42
CA ALA A 61 -9.43 0.98 5.23
C ALA A 61 -7.93 0.73 5.12
N ILE A 62 -7.30 1.38 4.16
CA ILE A 62 -5.85 1.42 4.03
C ILE A 62 -5.44 2.85 4.36
N TYR A 63 -4.67 3.01 5.44
CA TYR A 63 -4.15 4.31 5.82
C TYR A 63 -2.67 4.39 5.44
N ILE A 64 -2.35 5.32 4.56
CA ILE A 64 -1.00 5.55 4.04
C ILE A 64 -0.50 6.90 4.57
N SER A 65 0.60 6.89 5.30
CA SER A 65 1.18 8.10 5.87
C SER A 65 2.71 8.11 5.75
N LYS A 66 3.29 9.30 5.74
CA LYS A 66 4.75 9.48 5.73
C LYS A 66 5.35 9.26 7.11
N GLU A 67 4.59 9.52 8.16
CA GLU A 67 5.01 9.39 9.54
C GLU A 67 4.23 8.30 10.27
N ILE A 68 4.80 7.78 11.36
CA ILE A 68 4.12 6.79 12.18
C ILE A 68 2.94 7.46 12.89
N ASN A 69 1.73 7.02 12.55
CA ASN A 69 0.51 7.44 13.21
C ASN A 69 -0.15 6.28 13.93
N THR A 70 -0.73 6.55 15.10
CA THR A 70 -1.41 5.53 15.88
C THR A 70 -2.80 5.23 15.33
N TYR A 71 -3.32 4.08 15.70
CA TYR A 71 -4.72 3.74 15.44
C TYR A 71 -5.67 4.77 16.06
N ASN A 72 -5.36 5.27 17.24
CA ASN A 72 -6.19 6.28 17.90
C ASN A 72 -6.25 7.59 17.08
N PHE A 73 -5.14 7.99 16.49
CA PHE A 73 -5.11 9.14 15.58
C PHE A 73 -6.06 8.92 14.40
N PHE A 74 -5.95 7.79 13.72
CA PHE A 74 -6.79 7.46 12.58
C PHE A 74 -8.27 7.45 12.97
N ARG A 75 -8.61 6.76 14.06
CA ARG A 75 -9.98 6.65 14.54
C ARG A 75 -10.59 8.01 14.90
N ASN A 76 -9.83 8.84 15.61
CA ASN A 76 -10.31 10.15 16.05
C ASN A 76 -10.48 11.12 14.89
N THR A 77 -9.58 11.04 13.91
CA THR A 77 -9.59 11.95 12.76
C THR A 77 -10.69 11.58 11.74
N THR A 78 -10.94 10.30 11.55
CA THR A 78 -11.91 9.82 10.55
C THR A 78 -13.34 9.69 11.11
N ASP A 79 -13.50 9.66 12.41
CA ASP A 79 -14.79 9.40 13.09
C ASP A 79 -15.49 8.16 12.52
N THR A 80 -14.71 7.10 12.27
CA THR A 80 -15.21 5.87 11.68
C THR A 80 -15.24 4.73 12.69
N MET A 81 -15.93 3.66 12.30
CA MET A 81 -16.03 2.43 13.09
C MET A 81 -14.95 1.40 12.74
N PHE A 82 -13.92 1.80 12.03
CA PHE A 82 -12.81 0.92 11.67
C PHE A 82 -12.04 0.45 12.92
N LYS A 83 -11.68 -0.82 12.92
CA LYS A 83 -10.93 -1.48 13.99
C LYS A 83 -9.61 -2.04 13.47
N LYS A 84 -8.66 -2.25 14.37
CA LYS A 84 -7.41 -2.92 14.01
C LYS A 84 -7.67 -4.34 13.53
N ILE A 85 -6.90 -4.77 12.54
CA ILE A 85 -6.90 -6.18 12.11
C ILE A 85 -5.92 -6.93 12.99
N ASP A 86 -6.43 -7.56 14.03
CA ASP A 86 -5.64 -8.28 15.04
C ASP A 86 -6.01 -9.77 15.15
N ASN A 87 -6.99 -10.22 14.39
CA ASN A 87 -7.40 -11.62 14.37
C ASN A 87 -7.13 -12.28 13.02
N GLU A 88 -6.90 -13.59 13.07
CA GLU A 88 -6.55 -14.39 11.90
C GLU A 88 -7.65 -14.40 10.83
N SER A 89 -8.90 -14.40 11.25
CA SER A 89 -10.05 -14.41 10.33
C SER A 89 -10.07 -13.17 9.42
N GLU A 90 -9.88 -11.99 9.99
CA GLU A 90 -9.86 -10.75 9.22
C GLU A 90 -8.59 -10.63 8.37
N GLN A 91 -7.46 -11.12 8.86
CA GLN A 91 -6.23 -11.18 8.08
C GLN A 91 -6.39 -12.07 6.85
N THR A 92 -7.02 -13.23 7.00
CA THR A 92 -7.29 -14.15 5.90
C THR A 92 -8.19 -13.52 4.85
N LYS A 93 -9.25 -12.82 5.27
CA LYS A 93 -10.15 -12.11 4.35
C LYS A 93 -9.41 -11.03 3.56
N LEU A 94 -8.55 -10.27 4.24
CA LEU A 94 -7.75 -9.23 3.60
C LEU A 94 -6.80 -9.84 2.56
N ALA A 95 -6.14 -10.94 2.90
CA ALA A 95 -5.27 -11.67 1.98
C ALA A 95 -6.01 -12.18 0.74
N GLU A 96 -7.24 -12.63 0.90
CA GLU A 96 -8.09 -13.07 -0.21
C GLU A 96 -8.46 -11.91 -1.14
N ILE A 97 -8.80 -10.75 -0.59
CA ILE A 97 -9.12 -9.55 -1.38
C ILE A 97 -7.92 -9.13 -2.23
N PHE A 98 -6.73 -9.10 -1.63
CA PHE A 98 -5.51 -8.69 -2.31
C PHE A 98 -4.84 -9.82 -3.11
N LYS A 99 -5.31 -11.05 -2.98
CA LYS A 99 -4.71 -12.24 -3.61
C LYS A 99 -3.22 -12.37 -3.30
N CYS A 100 -2.87 -12.12 -2.05
CA CYS A 100 -1.51 -12.00 -1.59
C CYS A 100 -1.42 -12.46 -0.14
N PRO A 101 -0.35 -13.17 0.26
CA PRO A 101 -0.16 -13.48 1.69
C PRO A 101 -0.12 -12.22 2.54
N VAL A 102 -0.65 -12.31 3.77
CA VAL A 102 -0.79 -11.17 4.69
C VAL A 102 0.51 -10.40 4.86
N GLU A 103 1.62 -11.10 5.02
CA GLU A 103 2.93 -10.50 5.25
C GLU A 103 3.50 -9.74 4.05
N LYS A 104 2.92 -9.94 2.87
CA LYS A 104 3.35 -9.28 1.62
C LYS A 104 2.37 -8.24 1.11
N ILE A 105 1.25 -8.02 1.81
CA ILE A 105 0.21 -7.11 1.34
C ILE A 105 0.78 -5.70 1.18
N SER A 106 0.45 -5.09 0.05
CA SER A 106 0.88 -3.76 -0.34
C SER A 106 -0.28 -3.01 -0.99
N PRO A 107 -0.29 -1.68 -0.91
CA PRO A 107 -1.30 -0.88 -1.63
C PRO A 107 -1.35 -1.13 -3.13
N LEU A 108 -0.26 -1.59 -3.73
CA LEU A 108 -0.25 -1.92 -5.16
C LEU A 108 -1.16 -3.12 -5.48
N ALA A 109 -1.44 -3.97 -4.50
CA ALA A 109 -2.37 -5.09 -4.67
C ALA A 109 -3.85 -4.66 -4.74
N LEU A 110 -4.15 -3.37 -4.59
CA LEU A 110 -5.51 -2.83 -4.82
C LEU A 110 -6.05 -3.15 -6.22
N ILE A 111 -5.18 -3.43 -7.18
CA ILE A 111 -5.62 -3.89 -8.50
C ILE A 111 -6.45 -5.18 -8.43
N SER A 112 -6.31 -5.97 -7.37
CA SER A 112 -7.07 -7.19 -7.14
C SER A 112 -8.41 -6.97 -6.43
N ASP A 113 -8.62 -5.80 -5.82
CA ASP A 113 -9.87 -5.46 -5.12
C ASP A 113 -10.95 -5.05 -6.12
N LYS A 114 -11.53 -6.02 -6.80
CA LYS A 114 -12.52 -5.79 -7.85
C LYS A 114 -13.86 -5.27 -7.31
N GLU A 115 -14.20 -5.63 -6.08
CA GLU A 115 -15.47 -5.24 -5.45
C GLU A 115 -15.38 -3.90 -4.72
N LYS A 116 -14.20 -3.25 -4.73
CA LYS A 116 -13.97 -1.99 -4.05
C LYS A 116 -14.25 -2.05 -2.55
N SER A 117 -13.83 -3.16 -1.93
CA SER A 117 -13.99 -3.39 -0.49
C SER A 117 -13.07 -2.49 0.35
N CYS A 118 -12.07 -1.86 -0.27
CA CYS A 118 -11.09 -1.04 0.42
C CYS A 118 -11.26 0.44 0.12
N CYS A 119 -11.19 1.25 1.19
CA CYS A 119 -11.12 2.71 1.10
C CYS A 119 -9.69 3.14 1.44
N VAL A 120 -9.13 4.07 0.67
CA VAL A 120 -7.78 4.57 0.91
C VAL A 120 -7.84 5.92 1.62
N TYR A 121 -7.16 6.01 2.73
CA TYR A 121 -7.00 7.24 3.52
C TYR A 121 -5.54 7.67 3.49
N THR A 122 -5.30 8.96 3.41
CA THR A 122 -3.96 9.51 3.51
C THR A 122 -3.96 10.85 4.24
N ASP A 123 -2.85 11.14 4.88
CA ASP A 123 -2.55 12.45 5.42
C ASP A 123 -1.90 13.28 4.32
N ASN A 124 -2.71 14.08 3.67
CA ASN A 124 -2.35 14.83 2.48
C ASN A 124 -1.23 15.88 2.71
N LYS A 125 -1.03 16.31 3.94
CA LYS A 125 -0.06 17.38 4.24
C LYS A 125 1.39 16.87 4.32
N THR A 126 1.60 15.56 4.37
CA THR A 126 2.92 15.00 4.62
C THR A 126 3.69 14.63 3.36
N PHE A 127 2.98 14.29 2.26
CA PHE A 127 3.64 13.92 1.01
C PHE A 127 3.81 15.13 0.08
N LEU A 128 5.04 15.36 -0.36
CA LEU A 128 5.33 16.35 -1.38
C LEU A 128 5.16 15.73 -2.77
N ARG A 129 4.76 16.53 -3.75
CA ARG A 129 4.43 16.07 -5.11
C ARG A 129 5.53 15.23 -5.76
N ASN A 130 6.79 15.61 -5.52
CA ASN A 130 7.94 14.96 -6.14
C ASN A 130 8.64 13.94 -5.23
N ASP A 131 8.08 13.67 -4.04
CA ASP A 131 8.60 12.59 -3.20
C ASP A 131 8.52 11.27 -3.94
N MET A 132 9.58 10.47 -3.84
CA MET A 132 9.62 9.13 -4.41
C MET A 132 9.23 8.12 -3.34
N LEU A 133 8.15 7.40 -3.61
CA LEU A 133 7.57 6.42 -2.69
C LEU A 133 7.97 5.02 -3.11
N CYS A 134 8.23 4.16 -2.13
CA CYS A 134 8.57 2.77 -2.36
C CYS A 134 7.48 1.86 -1.79
N PHE A 135 6.98 0.97 -2.64
CA PHE A 135 6.04 -0.07 -2.25
C PHE A 135 6.54 -1.43 -2.72
N SER A 136 6.18 -2.47 -1.98
CA SER A 136 6.41 -3.83 -2.43
C SER A 136 5.37 -4.22 -3.47
N PRO A 137 5.78 -4.85 -4.59
CA PRO A 137 4.82 -5.46 -5.52
C PRO A 137 4.39 -6.84 -5.05
N CYS A 138 4.25 -7.07 -3.76
CA CYS A 138 3.97 -8.35 -3.14
C CYS A 138 5.09 -9.39 -3.42
N SER A 139 6.32 -8.93 -3.38
CA SER A 139 7.53 -9.73 -3.69
C SER A 139 8.63 -9.44 -2.69
N TYR A 140 9.50 -10.43 -2.46
CA TYR A 140 10.70 -10.24 -1.64
C TYR A 140 11.96 -9.90 -2.44
N ILE A 141 11.88 -9.86 -3.77
CA ILE A 141 13.06 -9.69 -4.64
C ILE A 141 13.02 -8.42 -5.48
N SER A 142 11.95 -7.67 -5.40
CA SER A 142 11.85 -6.39 -6.11
C SER A 142 10.98 -5.41 -5.35
N SER A 143 11.18 -4.13 -5.65
CA SER A 143 10.41 -3.02 -5.11
C SER A 143 10.02 -2.08 -6.24
N VAL A 144 8.90 -1.39 -6.06
CA VAL A 144 8.40 -0.39 -7.00
C VAL A 144 8.59 0.98 -6.39
N ILE A 145 9.26 1.86 -7.12
CA ILE A 145 9.46 3.24 -6.73
C ILE A 145 8.73 4.13 -7.73
N LEU A 146 7.86 4.99 -7.24
CA LEU A 146 7.11 5.93 -8.07
C LEU A 146 6.87 7.23 -7.31
N SER A 147 6.63 8.31 -8.03
CA SER A 147 6.37 9.60 -7.39
C SER A 147 5.03 9.58 -6.65
N THR A 148 4.90 10.48 -5.68
CA THR A 148 3.63 10.73 -5.00
C THR A 148 2.51 10.99 -6.02
N SER A 149 2.78 11.81 -7.03
CA SER A 149 1.81 12.10 -8.08
C SER A 149 1.40 10.85 -8.86
N SER A 150 2.37 10.03 -9.25
CA SER A 150 2.07 8.78 -9.99
C SER A 150 1.24 7.82 -9.16
N PHE A 151 1.49 7.74 -7.86
CA PHE A 151 0.72 6.85 -7.00
C PHE A 151 -0.70 7.37 -6.73
N PHE A 152 -0.81 8.61 -6.23
CA PHE A 152 -2.11 9.14 -5.81
C PHE A 152 -2.98 9.63 -6.97
N ASN A 153 -2.39 10.19 -8.02
CA ASN A 153 -3.14 10.78 -9.12
C ASN A 153 -3.32 9.86 -10.32
N ASP A 154 -2.47 8.83 -10.47
CA ASP A 154 -2.55 7.89 -11.60
C ASP A 154 -2.93 6.49 -11.15
N PHE A 155 -2.13 5.88 -10.27
CA PHE A 155 -2.35 4.49 -9.86
C PHE A 155 -3.70 4.29 -9.17
N LEU A 156 -4.00 5.05 -8.14
CA LEU A 156 -5.23 4.86 -7.38
C LEU A 156 -6.49 5.09 -8.24
N PRO A 157 -6.60 6.19 -9.02
CA PRO A 157 -7.75 6.37 -9.91
C PRO A 157 -7.88 5.27 -10.97
N LYS A 158 -6.77 4.85 -11.58
CA LYS A 158 -6.78 3.79 -12.59
C LYS A 158 -7.13 2.42 -12.02
N SER A 159 -6.80 2.18 -10.75
CA SER A 159 -7.26 0.99 -10.03
C SER A 159 -8.71 1.12 -9.52
N LYS A 160 -9.37 2.25 -9.81
CA LYS A 160 -10.74 2.55 -9.42
C LYS A 160 -10.93 2.72 -7.90
N HIS A 161 -9.91 3.23 -7.22
CA HIS A 161 -9.97 3.55 -5.80
C HIS A 161 -9.88 5.06 -5.60
N SER A 162 -10.74 5.59 -4.75
CA SER A 162 -10.71 7.00 -4.35
C SER A 162 -9.91 7.18 -3.07
N ILE A 163 -9.43 8.39 -2.86
CA ILE A 163 -8.66 8.77 -1.67
C ILE A 163 -9.54 9.64 -0.79
N LYS A 164 -9.49 9.37 0.52
CA LYS A 164 -10.04 10.26 1.54
C LYS A 164 -8.91 10.94 2.28
N LEU A 165 -8.91 12.25 2.29
CA LEU A 165 -7.90 13.06 2.97
C LEU A 165 -8.31 13.32 4.42
N ILE A 166 -7.36 13.14 5.33
CA ILE A 166 -7.59 13.36 6.75
C ILE A 166 -6.52 14.27 7.37
#